data_8845fbdfb763847ca3cc7c98f8b70656
#
_entry.id   8845fbdfb763847ca3cc7c98f8b70656
#
_cell.length_a   1.000
_cell.length_b   1.000
_cell.length_c   1.000
_cell.angle_alpha   90.00
_cell.angle_beta   90.00
_cell.angle_gamma   90.00
#
_symmetry.space_group_name_H-M   'P 1'
#
loop_
_entity.id
_entity.type
_entity.pdbx_description
1 polymer ?
#
loop_
_entity_poly.entity_id
_entity_poly.type
_entity_poly.pdbx_seq_one_letter_code
_entity_poly.pdbx_strand_id
1 'polypeptide(L)'
;MPCHHLLAEALHAYIAAAGIAEDRKGWLFRTSRGHTATALSDQPMTQPDAWRMMRRRAVAVGIHAPIGNHTFRATGITAYLANGGALEHAQEMAAHESPRTTKLYDRTKERLTQDEVERIRL
;
A
#
# COMPACT_ATOMS: atom_id res chain seq x y z
N MET A 1 9.68 -9.45 -6.99
CA MET A 1 9.48 -7.99 -7.21
C MET A 1 10.37 -7.23 -6.24
N PRO A 2 11.15 -6.26 -6.70
CA PRO A 2 11.96 -5.41 -5.82
C PRO A 2 11.10 -4.60 -4.85
N CYS A 3 11.66 -4.27 -3.68
CA CYS A 3 11.00 -3.40 -2.71
C CYS A 3 11.35 -1.94 -3.01
N HIS A 4 10.37 -1.06 -2.99
CA HIS A 4 10.61 0.38 -3.12
C HIS A 4 11.44 0.87 -1.92
N HIS A 5 12.43 1.76 -2.14
CA HIS A 5 13.36 2.20 -1.09
C HIS A 5 12.67 2.77 0.15
N LEU A 6 11.65 3.63 -0.01
CA LEU A 6 10.89 4.18 1.11
C LEU A 6 10.15 3.08 1.91
N LEU A 7 9.67 2.03 1.23
CA LEU A 7 9.05 0.89 1.91
C LEU A 7 10.11 0.08 2.66
N ALA A 8 11.29 -0.12 2.08
CA ALA A 8 12.41 -0.80 2.74
C ALA A 8 12.84 -0.06 4.01
N GLU A 9 12.99 1.26 3.95
CA GLU A 9 13.30 2.10 5.12
C GLU A 9 12.23 1.97 6.22
N ALA A 10 10.94 2.07 5.85
CA ALA A 10 9.84 1.93 6.80
C ALA A 10 9.79 0.54 7.44
N LEU A 11 10.08 -0.51 6.67
CA LEU A 11 10.14 -1.89 7.19
C LEU A 11 11.32 -2.09 8.14
N HIS A 12 12.50 -1.56 7.82
CA HIS A 12 13.66 -1.63 8.71
C HIS A 12 13.39 -0.89 10.03
N ALA A 13 12.83 0.31 9.97
CA ALA A 13 12.44 1.06 11.15
C ALA A 13 11.40 0.31 12.00
N TYR A 14 10.41 -0.32 11.36
CA TYR A 14 9.42 -1.14 12.03
C TYR A 14 10.04 -2.36 12.70
N ILE A 15 10.88 -3.12 12.00
CA ILE A 15 11.55 -4.34 12.53
C ILE A 15 12.39 -4.00 13.76
N ALA A 16 13.14 -2.89 13.70
CA ALA A 16 13.95 -2.41 14.80
C ALA A 16 13.09 -2.00 16.02
N ALA A 17 12.06 -1.18 15.79
CA ALA A 17 11.15 -0.74 16.84
C ALA A 17 10.33 -1.89 17.46
N ALA A 18 9.98 -2.89 16.67
CA ALA A 18 9.28 -4.08 17.10
C ALA A 18 10.19 -5.10 17.84
N GLY A 19 11.50 -4.94 17.78
CA GLY A 19 12.47 -5.85 18.41
C GLY A 19 12.47 -7.27 17.80
N ILE A 20 12.13 -7.40 16.51
CA ILE A 20 11.96 -8.69 15.84
C ILE A 20 13.05 -9.01 14.80
N ALA A 21 14.15 -8.26 14.80
CA ALA A 21 15.22 -8.40 13.81
C ALA A 21 15.83 -9.82 13.77
N GLU A 22 15.94 -10.46 14.91
CA GLU A 22 16.53 -11.81 15.05
C GLU A 22 15.52 -12.94 14.82
N ASP A 23 14.21 -12.62 14.81
CA ASP A 23 13.15 -13.60 14.59
C ASP A 23 12.82 -13.77 13.12
N ARG A 24 13.69 -14.46 12.39
CA ARG A 24 13.57 -14.68 10.94
C ARG A 24 12.44 -15.63 10.52
N LYS A 25 11.87 -16.38 11.47
CA LYS A 25 10.80 -17.36 11.19
C LYS A 25 9.43 -16.88 11.65
N GLY A 26 9.38 -15.83 12.46
CA GLY A 26 8.15 -15.26 12.96
C GLY A 26 7.42 -14.38 11.95
N TRP A 27 6.22 -14.01 12.29
CA TRP A 27 5.41 -13.12 11.46
C TRP A 27 5.99 -11.70 11.46
N LEU A 28 6.05 -11.08 10.28
CA LEU A 28 6.50 -9.70 10.16
C LEU A 28 5.49 -8.75 10.82
N PHE A 29 4.22 -8.83 10.45
CA PHE A 29 3.18 -8.00 11.05
C PHE A 29 2.41 -8.82 12.10
N ARG A 30 2.50 -8.37 13.35
CA ARG A 30 1.95 -9.06 14.52
C ARG A 30 0.84 -8.26 15.18
N THR A 31 -0.04 -8.94 15.88
CA THR A 31 -1.02 -8.29 16.73
C THR A 31 -0.35 -7.70 17.97
N SER A 32 -0.99 -6.73 18.60
CA SER A 32 -0.55 -6.18 19.89
C SER A 32 -1.13 -6.96 21.06
N ARG A 33 -0.40 -7.01 22.19
CA ARG A 33 -0.87 -7.58 23.46
C ARG A 33 -1.47 -6.48 24.32
N GLY A 34 -2.62 -6.79 24.93
CA GLY A 34 -3.27 -5.95 25.92
C GLY A 34 -3.90 -4.66 25.36
N HIS A 35 -4.58 -3.93 26.22
CA HIS A 35 -5.26 -2.69 25.87
C HIS A 35 -4.32 -1.53 25.56
N THR A 36 -3.12 -1.53 26.14
CA THR A 36 -2.12 -0.46 25.94
C THR A 36 -1.33 -0.61 24.66
N ALA A 37 -1.42 -1.77 23.99
CA ALA A 37 -0.73 -2.07 22.73
C ALA A 37 0.80 -1.78 22.77
N THR A 38 1.42 -1.90 23.95
CA THR A 38 2.85 -1.59 24.14
C THR A 38 3.78 -2.74 23.78
N ALA A 39 3.26 -3.94 23.60
CA ALA A 39 4.03 -5.11 23.20
C ALA A 39 3.36 -5.86 22.06
N LEU A 40 4.15 -6.45 21.18
CA LEU A 40 3.66 -7.32 20.12
C LEU A 40 3.47 -8.74 20.64
N SER A 41 2.49 -9.44 20.07
CA SER A 41 2.31 -10.87 20.25
C SER A 41 3.16 -11.63 19.21
N ASP A 42 3.18 -12.94 19.33
CA ASP A 42 3.71 -13.86 18.33
C ASP A 42 2.69 -14.28 17.27
N GLN A 43 1.48 -13.70 17.32
CA GLN A 43 0.39 -13.99 16.39
C GLN A 43 0.36 -12.99 15.24
N PRO A 44 0.04 -13.43 14.00
CA PRO A 44 -0.04 -12.54 12.85
C PRO A 44 -1.18 -11.53 12.99
N MET A 45 -0.96 -10.35 12.44
CA MET A 45 -2.03 -9.39 12.24
C MET A 45 -3.06 -9.97 11.27
N THR A 46 -4.33 -9.93 11.64
CA THR A 46 -5.41 -10.40 10.78
C THR A 46 -5.79 -9.35 9.73
N GLN A 47 -6.40 -9.79 8.64
CA GLN A 47 -6.91 -8.86 7.62
C GLN A 47 -7.92 -7.84 8.18
N PRO A 48 -8.87 -8.22 9.06
CA PRO A 48 -9.74 -7.25 9.73
C PRO A 48 -8.99 -6.23 10.59
N ASP A 49 -7.91 -6.65 11.27
CA ASP A 49 -7.11 -5.72 12.09
C ASP A 49 -6.36 -4.71 11.23
N ALA A 50 -5.78 -5.14 10.13
CA ALA A 50 -5.15 -4.26 9.15
C ALA A 50 -6.15 -3.24 8.59
N TRP A 51 -7.36 -3.70 8.24
CA TRP A 51 -8.43 -2.84 7.76
C TRP A 51 -8.85 -1.79 8.81
N ARG A 52 -9.09 -2.22 10.06
CA ARG A 52 -9.45 -1.32 11.17
C ARG A 52 -8.35 -0.29 11.43
N MET A 53 -7.08 -0.72 11.38
CA MET A 53 -5.93 0.17 11.56
C MET A 53 -5.92 1.27 10.49
N MET A 54 -6.06 0.90 9.21
CA MET A 54 -6.10 1.87 8.11
C MET A 54 -7.27 2.84 8.24
N ARG A 55 -8.46 2.35 8.59
CA ARG A 55 -9.63 3.20 8.81
C ARG A 55 -9.40 4.23 9.91
N ARG A 56 -8.84 3.81 11.06
CA ARG A 56 -8.50 4.74 12.14
C ARG A 56 -7.51 5.82 11.70
N ARG A 57 -6.47 5.42 10.96
CA ARG A 57 -5.46 6.37 10.45
C ARG A 57 -6.04 7.35 9.43
N ALA A 58 -6.89 6.86 8.54
CA ALA A 58 -7.57 7.70 7.55
C ALA A 58 -8.43 8.78 8.24
N VAL A 59 -9.25 8.38 9.21
CA VAL A 59 -10.08 9.31 9.98
C VAL A 59 -9.21 10.33 10.74
N ALA A 60 -8.11 9.89 11.34
CA ALA A 60 -7.20 10.76 12.08
C ALA A 60 -6.56 11.88 11.22
N VAL A 61 -6.43 11.66 9.90
CA VAL A 61 -5.94 12.65 8.94
C VAL A 61 -7.05 13.33 8.13
N GLY A 62 -8.31 13.19 8.56
CA GLY A 62 -9.46 13.84 7.92
C GLY A 62 -10.01 13.14 6.68
N ILE A 63 -9.58 11.92 6.37
CA ILE A 63 -10.12 11.15 5.25
C ILE A 63 -11.33 10.35 5.74
N HIS A 64 -12.53 10.84 5.43
CA HIS A 64 -13.80 10.21 5.82
C HIS A 64 -14.35 9.25 4.77
N ALA A 65 -13.80 9.26 3.56
CA ALA A 65 -14.19 8.34 2.49
C ALA A 65 -13.99 6.87 2.90
N PRO A 66 -14.81 5.94 2.38
CA PRO A 66 -14.68 4.51 2.66
C PRO A 66 -13.48 3.91 1.92
N ILE A 67 -12.28 4.11 2.47
CA ILE A 67 -11.05 3.54 1.93
C ILE A 67 -10.71 2.19 2.56
N GLY A 68 -10.01 1.36 1.80
CA GLY A 68 -9.53 0.05 2.22
C GLY A 68 -8.28 -0.36 1.43
N ASN A 69 -7.84 -1.61 1.61
CA ASN A 69 -6.61 -2.12 0.97
C ASN A 69 -6.62 -1.97 -0.56
N HIS A 70 -7.78 -2.21 -1.20
CA HIS A 70 -7.91 -2.03 -2.65
C HIS A 70 -7.77 -0.58 -3.11
N THR A 71 -8.12 0.39 -2.27
CA THR A 71 -7.94 1.81 -2.58
C THR A 71 -6.46 2.14 -2.78
N PHE A 72 -5.59 1.65 -1.89
CA PHE A 72 -4.14 1.86 -2.01
C PHE A 72 -3.55 1.16 -3.22
N ARG A 73 -4.02 -0.07 -3.52
CA ARG A 73 -3.63 -0.78 -4.75
C ARG A 73 -4.01 0.03 -6.00
N ALA A 74 -5.26 0.49 -6.06
CA ALA A 74 -5.75 1.29 -7.19
C ALA A 74 -4.95 2.59 -7.35
N THR A 75 -4.70 3.30 -6.25
CA THR A 75 -3.89 4.53 -6.24
C THR A 75 -2.47 4.28 -6.73
N GLY A 76 -1.81 3.22 -6.23
CA GLY A 76 -0.45 2.86 -6.64
C GLY A 76 -0.35 2.52 -8.12
N ILE A 77 -1.28 1.72 -8.65
CA ILE A 77 -1.34 1.38 -10.08
C ILE A 77 -1.57 2.64 -10.93
N THR A 78 -2.52 3.47 -10.54
CA THR A 78 -2.84 4.72 -11.25
C THR A 78 -1.64 5.66 -11.27
N ALA A 79 -0.96 5.84 -10.12
CA ALA A 79 0.24 6.69 -10.03
C ALA A 79 1.38 6.13 -10.88
N TYR A 80 1.63 4.81 -10.85
CA TYR A 80 2.66 4.17 -11.67
C TYR A 80 2.41 4.40 -13.16
N LEU A 81 1.18 4.19 -13.65
CA LEU A 81 0.82 4.40 -15.04
C LEU A 81 0.87 5.88 -15.44
N ALA A 82 0.41 6.78 -14.57
CA ALA A 82 0.48 8.23 -14.79
C ALA A 82 1.93 8.74 -14.92
N ASN A 83 2.87 8.10 -14.22
CA ASN A 83 4.30 8.39 -14.28
C ASN A 83 5.02 7.65 -15.44
N GLY A 84 4.28 7.15 -16.43
CA GLY A 84 4.84 6.51 -17.62
C GLY A 84 5.21 5.04 -17.45
N GLY A 85 4.77 4.39 -16.39
CA GLY A 85 4.98 2.96 -16.19
C GLY A 85 4.27 2.11 -17.25
N ALA A 86 4.88 0.97 -17.62
CA ALA A 86 4.30 0.06 -18.59
C ALA A 86 3.09 -0.70 -18.03
N LEU A 87 2.05 -0.88 -18.86
CA LEU A 87 0.82 -1.56 -18.47
C LEU A 87 1.06 -3.02 -18.03
N GLU A 88 1.97 -3.71 -18.72
CA GLU A 88 2.34 -5.09 -18.44
C GLU A 88 3.00 -5.23 -17.07
N HIS A 89 3.90 -4.30 -16.72
CA HIS A 89 4.52 -4.29 -15.39
C HIS A 89 3.51 -3.92 -14.30
N ALA A 90 2.59 -2.99 -14.57
CA ALA A 90 1.51 -2.68 -13.64
C ALA A 90 0.61 -3.90 -13.38
N GLN A 91 0.31 -4.69 -14.41
CA GLN A 91 -0.44 -5.92 -14.31
C GLN A 91 0.29 -6.96 -13.45
N GLU A 92 1.59 -7.15 -13.66
CA GLU A 92 2.42 -8.07 -12.89
C GLU A 92 2.49 -7.65 -11.42
N MET A 93 2.80 -6.39 -11.13
CA MET A 93 2.82 -5.84 -9.77
C MET A 93 1.49 -5.97 -9.04
N ALA A 94 0.39 -5.82 -9.75
CA ALA A 94 -0.96 -5.96 -9.22
C ALA A 94 -1.41 -7.42 -9.09
N ALA A 95 -0.65 -8.39 -9.63
CA ALA A 95 -1.05 -9.78 -9.76
C ALA A 95 -2.45 -9.95 -10.40
N HIS A 96 -2.74 -9.14 -11.41
CA HIS A 96 -4.00 -9.24 -12.15
C HIS A 96 -3.90 -10.35 -13.20
N GLU A 97 -4.84 -11.29 -13.17
CA GLU A 97 -4.91 -12.38 -14.17
C GLU A 97 -5.19 -11.86 -15.58
N SER A 98 -5.83 -10.69 -15.70
CA SER A 98 -6.22 -10.11 -16.97
C SER A 98 -5.73 -8.67 -17.13
N PRO A 99 -5.13 -8.32 -18.27
CA PRO A 99 -4.77 -6.94 -18.63
C PRO A 99 -5.96 -5.98 -18.59
N ARG A 100 -7.17 -6.50 -18.80
CA ARG A 100 -8.40 -5.70 -18.78
C ARG A 100 -8.61 -5.03 -17.42
N THR A 101 -8.32 -5.74 -16.33
CA THR A 101 -8.44 -5.18 -14.98
C THR A 101 -7.46 -4.04 -14.76
N THR A 102 -6.21 -4.17 -15.22
CA THR A 102 -5.21 -3.09 -15.12
C THR A 102 -5.57 -1.90 -16.00
N LYS A 103 -6.13 -2.13 -17.20
CA LYS A 103 -6.59 -1.07 -18.11
C LYS A 103 -7.67 -0.17 -17.51
N LEU A 104 -8.46 -0.64 -16.54
CA LEU A 104 -9.43 0.21 -15.82
C LEU A 104 -8.75 1.33 -15.02
N TYR A 105 -7.49 1.16 -14.65
CA TYR A 105 -6.67 2.15 -13.94
C TYR A 105 -5.80 2.99 -14.88
N ASP A 106 -5.70 2.61 -16.18
CA ASP A 106 -4.95 3.34 -17.19
C ASP A 106 -5.77 4.53 -17.69
N ARG A 107 -5.68 5.62 -16.97
CA ARG A 107 -6.29 6.90 -17.35
C ARG A 107 -5.39 7.72 -18.27
N THR A 108 -4.22 7.21 -18.63
CA THR A 108 -3.25 7.95 -19.46
C THR A 108 -3.74 8.13 -20.88
N LYS A 109 -4.66 7.26 -21.34
CA LYS A 109 -5.24 7.32 -22.69
C LYS A 109 -6.41 8.31 -22.84
N GLU A 110 -6.94 8.83 -21.72
CA GLU A 110 -7.97 9.87 -21.73
C GLU A 110 -7.37 11.29 -21.82
N ARG A 111 -6.09 11.39 -22.16
CA ARG A 111 -5.38 12.66 -22.27
C ARG A 111 -5.91 13.50 -23.40
N LEU A 112 -6.48 14.63 -23.05
CA LEU A 112 -6.84 15.66 -24.03
C LEU A 112 -5.63 16.52 -24.42
N THR A 113 -4.70 16.81 -23.50
CA THR A 113 -3.45 17.55 -23.77
C THR A 113 -2.36 17.26 -22.76
N GLN A 114 -1.09 17.52 -23.14
CA GLN A 114 0.07 17.37 -22.28
C GLN A 114 0.03 18.34 -21.08
N ASP A 115 -0.55 19.52 -21.26
CA ASP A 115 -0.69 20.56 -20.23
C ASP A 115 -1.62 20.15 -19.07
N GLU A 116 -2.59 19.27 -19.32
CA GLU A 116 -3.47 18.77 -18.27
C GLU A 116 -2.78 17.77 -17.34
N VAL A 117 -1.76 17.07 -17.84
CA VAL A 117 -0.99 16.09 -17.07
C VAL A 117 -0.05 16.78 -16.08
N GLU A 118 0.50 17.94 -16.46
CA GLU A 118 1.39 18.73 -15.60
C GLU A 118 0.65 19.40 -14.43
N ARG A 119 -0.69 19.39 -14.45
CA ARG A 119 -1.55 19.89 -13.37
C ARG A 119 -1.71 18.90 -12.21
N ILE A 120 -1.34 17.63 -12.39
CA ILE A 120 -1.32 16.64 -11.31
C ILE A 120 0.01 16.76 -10.57
N ARG A 121 0.08 17.75 -9.69
CA ARG A 121 1.16 17.84 -8.69
C ARG A 121 0.71 17.06 -7.46
N LEU A 122 1.40 15.96 -7.15
CA LEU A 122 1.32 15.26 -5.87
C LEU A 122 2.32 15.89 -4.90
#